data_123f22b962d01c4a16ffb9eff2ddff30
#
_entry.id   123f22b962d01c4a16ffb9eff2ddff30
#
_cell.length_a   1.000
_cell.length_b   1.000
_cell.length_c   1.000
_cell.angle_alpha   90.00
_cell.angle_beta   90.00
_cell.angle_gamma   90.00
#
_symmetry.space_group_name_H-M   'P 1'
#
loop_
_entity.id
_entity.type
_entity.pdbx_description
1 polymer ?
#
loop_
_entity_poly.entity_id
_entity_poly.type
_entity_poly.pdbx_seq_one_letter_code
_entity_poly.pdbx_strand_id
1 'polypeptide(L)'
;MSKNRTDNPNTASGKIDFLEKDEIFVFGSNLEGKHLGGAAKAAYNKFGAQWGVGVGLTGKSYAIPTMQGGVKTIKPYVDQFIEYAKEHQDKKFLVTRIGCGIAGFKDEEIAPLFKKAATVCNIYLPKEFFNIIAAPYLKHCFYYGKDIPEDCGAHVGHQYEGYWVRFHLNNDDYLLNETLCYIREGLGDFCADDGVPISMKALLYNRFCHWGWCETPDTFRSWYEAIDYTNVTRKSSTTQKKSDYLYCPMLIGAVLGDMAGSIYEFNPHKSTDVDLKDKSMDYTDDTIMTIAVADWILNDKLHTKKGLVACMQKWGRRYPHPMGAYGNMFSQWLRSDAPKPYNSWGNGSAMRVSAVGFAFDTLELTMKIAKKCAEVTHNHPEGIKGAQATAAAIFMARTGSTKDEIRRFISETFGYDLNRSCDDIRPTYGFDGSCQGTVPESIIAFLDSKDYEDALRLCISLGGDADTMGAITGAIAGAYYNKLPYTLYEFGINKLPDDIKKNNWGF
;
A
#
# COMPACT_ATOMS: atom_id res chain seq x y z
N MET A 1 -23.55 -40.19 4.10
CA MET A 1 -22.92 -39.58 5.28
C MET A 1 -21.71 -38.82 4.77
N SER A 2 -21.88 -37.55 4.43
CA SER A 2 -20.76 -36.67 4.07
C SER A 2 -19.98 -36.42 5.36
N LYS A 3 -18.76 -36.88 5.41
CA LYS A 3 -17.83 -36.48 6.47
C LYS A 3 -17.48 -35.03 6.23
N ASN A 4 -17.88 -34.19 7.17
CA ASN A 4 -17.55 -32.79 7.22
C ASN A 4 -16.05 -32.60 6.95
N ARG A 5 -15.72 -32.10 5.78
CA ARG A 5 -14.47 -31.38 5.57
C ARG A 5 -14.66 -30.05 6.26
N THR A 6 -14.15 -29.97 7.45
CA THR A 6 -14.17 -28.75 8.22
C THR A 6 -13.32 -27.70 7.51
N ASP A 7 -13.92 -26.67 7.05
CA ASP A 7 -14.13 -25.42 7.73
C ASP A 7 -13.26 -24.28 7.26
N ASN A 8 -12.43 -24.45 6.25
CA ASN A 8 -11.82 -23.31 5.58
C ASN A 8 -11.42 -23.69 4.14
N PRO A 9 -12.16 -23.28 3.14
CA PRO A 9 -12.05 -23.79 1.78
C PRO A 9 -10.76 -23.46 1.06
N ASN A 10 -10.01 -22.46 1.48
CA ASN A 10 -8.71 -22.17 0.91
C ASN A 10 -7.55 -22.64 1.80
N THR A 11 -7.82 -23.43 2.82
CA THR A 11 -6.79 -24.14 3.57
C THR A 11 -6.95 -25.64 3.38
N ALA A 12 -5.88 -26.31 3.01
CA ALA A 12 -5.81 -27.75 3.07
C ALA A 12 -5.98 -28.15 4.53
N SER A 13 -6.93 -29.05 4.82
CA SER A 13 -7.09 -29.58 6.18
C SER A 13 -5.77 -30.24 6.62
N GLY A 14 -5.44 -30.18 7.91
CA GLY A 14 -4.18 -30.71 8.43
C GLY A 14 -3.89 -32.17 8.11
N LYS A 15 -4.91 -32.94 7.70
CA LYS A 15 -4.78 -34.32 7.24
C LYS A 15 -5.73 -34.58 6.08
N ILE A 16 -5.19 -34.64 4.86
CA ILE A 16 -5.93 -34.99 3.65
C ILE A 16 -5.93 -36.51 3.49
N ASP A 17 -7.06 -37.12 3.70
CA ASP A 17 -7.22 -38.61 3.63
C ASP A 17 -7.86 -39.07 2.33
N PHE A 18 -8.56 -38.22 1.58
CA PHE A 18 -9.18 -38.50 0.28
C PHE A 18 -9.17 -37.25 -0.60
N LEU A 19 -9.34 -37.42 -1.90
CA LEU A 19 -9.41 -36.35 -2.89
C LEU A 19 -10.69 -36.46 -3.72
N GLU A 20 -11.34 -35.35 -3.95
CA GLU A 20 -12.41 -35.22 -4.95
C GLU A 20 -11.86 -35.41 -6.37
N LYS A 21 -12.76 -35.49 -7.36
CA LYS A 21 -12.39 -35.81 -8.75
C LYS A 21 -11.36 -34.83 -9.33
N ASP A 22 -11.52 -33.57 -9.05
CA ASP A 22 -10.73 -32.43 -9.54
C ASP A 22 -9.59 -31.99 -8.62
N GLU A 23 -9.37 -32.70 -7.50
CA GLU A 23 -8.37 -32.33 -6.51
C GLU A 23 -7.03 -33.04 -6.73
N ILE A 24 -5.95 -32.27 -6.53
CA ILE A 24 -4.56 -32.70 -6.60
C ILE A 24 -3.88 -32.47 -5.26
N PHE A 25 -3.26 -33.50 -4.73
CA PHE A 25 -2.50 -33.46 -3.48
C PHE A 25 -1.08 -32.93 -3.72
N VAL A 26 -0.72 -31.77 -3.19
CA VAL A 26 0.60 -31.17 -3.37
C VAL A 26 1.46 -31.42 -2.14
N PHE A 27 2.63 -32.02 -2.33
CA PHE A 27 3.44 -32.54 -1.23
C PHE A 27 4.94 -32.28 -1.40
N GLY A 28 5.65 -32.22 -0.27
CA GLY A 28 7.11 -32.14 -0.23
C GLY A 28 7.76 -33.49 -0.56
N SER A 29 8.70 -33.50 -1.52
CA SER A 29 9.43 -34.67 -1.94
C SER A 29 10.96 -34.46 -1.87
N ASN A 30 11.71 -35.44 -2.37
CA ASN A 30 13.12 -35.28 -2.74
C ASN A 30 13.30 -35.51 -4.25
N LEU A 31 14.41 -35.08 -4.83
CA LEU A 31 14.67 -35.20 -6.27
C LEU A 31 14.70 -36.65 -6.76
N GLU A 32 15.07 -37.58 -5.90
CA GLU A 32 15.11 -39.02 -6.23
C GLU A 32 13.73 -39.67 -6.23
N GLY A 33 12.66 -38.93 -5.81
CA GLY A 33 11.30 -39.49 -5.75
C GLY A 33 11.13 -40.63 -4.76
N LYS A 34 11.95 -40.70 -3.70
CA LYS A 34 11.85 -41.70 -2.64
C LYS A 34 10.77 -41.30 -1.62
N HIS A 35 9.57 -41.79 -1.76
CA HIS A 35 8.41 -41.40 -0.97
C HIS A 35 8.29 -42.22 0.34
N LEU A 36 9.32 -42.14 1.19
CA LEU A 36 9.45 -43.04 2.38
C LEU A 36 8.63 -42.59 3.60
N GLY A 37 8.28 -41.30 3.74
CA GLY A 37 7.62 -40.80 4.96
C GLY A 37 6.70 -39.63 4.75
N GLY A 38 5.95 -39.25 5.78
CA GLY A 38 5.09 -38.07 5.83
C GLY A 38 4.09 -37.94 4.68
N ALA A 39 3.92 -36.77 4.16
CA ALA A 39 3.02 -36.45 3.03
C ALA A 39 3.44 -37.21 1.75
N ALA A 40 4.74 -37.40 1.51
CA ALA A 40 5.22 -38.19 0.37
C ALA A 40 4.76 -39.62 0.39
N LYS A 41 4.80 -40.30 1.56
CA LYS A 41 4.27 -41.68 1.73
C LYS A 41 2.75 -41.74 1.52
N ALA A 42 2.02 -40.71 1.99
CA ALA A 42 0.58 -40.63 1.77
C ALA A 42 0.27 -40.42 0.26
N ALA A 43 1.01 -39.58 -0.45
CA ALA A 43 0.90 -39.36 -1.88
C ALA A 43 1.12 -40.66 -2.66
N TYR A 44 2.16 -41.42 -2.33
CA TYR A 44 2.48 -42.69 -2.95
C TYR A 44 1.38 -43.74 -2.71
N ASN A 45 0.95 -43.91 -1.46
CA ASN A 45 0.01 -44.96 -1.07
C ASN A 45 -1.45 -44.68 -1.50
N LYS A 46 -1.86 -43.38 -1.60
CA LYS A 46 -3.26 -43.01 -1.74
C LYS A 46 -3.58 -42.23 -3.00
N PHE A 47 -2.63 -41.44 -3.52
CA PHE A 47 -2.91 -40.42 -4.53
C PHE A 47 -2.10 -40.59 -5.83
N GLY A 48 -1.44 -41.73 -6.00
CA GLY A 48 -0.81 -42.09 -7.26
C GLY A 48 0.53 -41.45 -7.55
N ALA A 49 1.24 -40.93 -6.53
CA ALA A 49 2.63 -40.53 -6.70
C ALA A 49 3.47 -41.76 -7.13
N GLN A 50 4.40 -41.55 -8.07
CA GLN A 50 5.24 -42.59 -8.61
C GLN A 50 6.61 -42.61 -7.94
N TRP A 51 7.08 -43.78 -7.57
CA TRP A 51 8.43 -43.97 -7.06
C TRP A 51 9.48 -43.56 -8.14
N GLY A 52 10.48 -42.82 -7.75
CA GLY A 52 11.50 -42.29 -8.66
C GLY A 52 11.14 -40.96 -9.32
N VAL A 53 9.93 -40.41 -9.11
CA VAL A 53 9.50 -39.11 -9.63
C VAL A 53 9.39 -38.12 -8.49
N GLY A 54 10.38 -37.25 -8.38
CA GLY A 54 10.49 -36.26 -7.28
C GLY A 54 9.93 -34.87 -7.60
N VAL A 55 9.53 -34.60 -8.86
CA VAL A 55 9.06 -33.28 -9.33
C VAL A 55 7.83 -33.44 -10.21
N GLY A 56 6.84 -32.58 -10.03
CA GLY A 56 5.69 -32.47 -10.91
C GLY A 56 4.55 -33.42 -10.63
N LEU A 57 3.59 -33.50 -11.58
CA LEU A 57 2.34 -34.24 -11.44
C LEU A 57 2.55 -35.71 -11.75
N THR A 58 2.06 -36.58 -10.85
CA THR A 58 1.88 -38.02 -11.06
C THR A 58 0.58 -38.50 -10.40
N GLY A 59 -0.27 -39.17 -11.15
CA GLY A 59 -1.61 -39.55 -10.66
C GLY A 59 -2.42 -38.32 -10.22
N LYS A 60 -2.89 -38.35 -8.98
CA LYS A 60 -3.57 -37.21 -8.33
C LYS A 60 -2.65 -36.46 -7.33
N SER A 61 -1.35 -36.44 -7.57
CA SER A 61 -0.41 -35.78 -6.68
C SER A 61 0.66 -34.98 -7.44
N TYR A 62 1.09 -33.86 -6.87
CA TYR A 62 2.14 -32.99 -7.40
C TYR A 62 3.29 -32.89 -6.40
N ALA A 63 4.48 -33.26 -6.82
CA ALA A 63 5.68 -33.33 -6.00
C ALA A 63 6.52 -32.05 -6.10
N ILE A 64 6.90 -31.46 -4.96
CA ILE A 64 7.80 -30.32 -4.85
C ILE A 64 9.03 -30.73 -4.03
N PRO A 65 10.24 -30.78 -4.59
CA PRO A 65 11.44 -31.14 -3.85
C PRO A 65 11.77 -30.15 -2.73
N THR A 66 12.09 -30.66 -1.55
CA THR A 66 12.38 -29.86 -0.36
C THR A 66 13.66 -30.29 0.39
N MET A 67 14.40 -31.26 -0.12
CA MET A 67 15.51 -31.87 0.60
C MET A 67 16.89 -31.73 -0.09
N GLN A 68 17.06 -30.79 -1.01
CA GLN A 68 18.33 -30.59 -1.74
C GLN A 68 19.13 -29.38 -1.28
N GLY A 69 18.83 -28.81 -0.13
CA GLY A 69 19.58 -27.68 0.45
C GLY A 69 18.66 -26.70 1.18
N GLY A 70 19.02 -25.45 1.26
CA GLY A 70 18.23 -24.41 1.94
C GLY A 70 17.03 -23.94 1.16
N VAL A 71 16.24 -23.06 1.78
CA VAL A 71 14.97 -22.51 1.24
C VAL A 71 15.09 -21.99 -0.20
N LYS A 72 16.23 -21.39 -0.56
CA LYS A 72 16.47 -20.87 -1.92
C LYS A 72 16.44 -21.96 -3.00
N THR A 73 16.75 -23.21 -2.67
CA THR A 73 16.72 -24.33 -3.63
C THR A 73 15.30 -24.86 -3.88
N ILE A 74 14.37 -24.53 -2.99
CA ILE A 74 12.95 -24.94 -3.09
C ILE A 74 12.18 -23.97 -4.00
N LYS A 75 12.54 -22.68 -3.97
CA LYS A 75 11.82 -21.62 -4.68
C LYS A 75 11.54 -21.90 -6.17
N PRO A 76 12.51 -22.34 -7.00
CA PRO A 76 12.24 -22.61 -8.41
C PRO A 76 11.14 -23.64 -8.64
N TYR A 77 11.05 -24.66 -7.79
CA TYR A 77 10.03 -25.71 -7.89
C TYR A 77 8.65 -25.24 -7.42
N VAL A 78 8.61 -24.32 -6.46
CA VAL A 78 7.37 -23.66 -6.06
C VAL A 78 6.89 -22.74 -7.19
N ASP A 79 7.77 -21.95 -7.80
CA ASP A 79 7.41 -21.09 -8.93
C ASP A 79 6.90 -21.93 -10.12
N GLN A 80 7.55 -23.06 -10.44
CA GLN A 80 7.09 -24.01 -11.46
C GLN A 80 5.70 -24.58 -11.14
N PHE A 81 5.46 -24.94 -9.90
CA PHE A 81 4.16 -25.42 -9.44
C PHE A 81 3.06 -24.37 -9.62
N ILE A 82 3.34 -23.11 -9.26
CA ILE A 82 2.38 -22.00 -9.39
C ILE A 82 1.98 -21.78 -10.85
N GLU A 83 2.95 -21.77 -11.76
CA GLU A 83 2.66 -21.62 -13.20
C GLU A 83 1.85 -22.83 -13.71
N TYR A 84 2.23 -24.05 -13.30
CA TYR A 84 1.46 -25.24 -13.64
C TYR A 84 0.00 -25.13 -13.18
N ALA A 85 -0.25 -24.67 -11.95
CA ALA A 85 -1.60 -24.52 -11.43
C ALA A 85 -2.43 -23.46 -12.18
N LYS A 86 -1.80 -22.36 -12.61
CA LYS A 86 -2.46 -21.33 -13.44
C LYS A 86 -2.92 -21.87 -14.80
N GLU A 87 -2.16 -22.80 -15.39
CA GLU A 87 -2.50 -23.44 -16.66
C GLU A 87 -3.61 -24.50 -16.51
N HIS A 88 -3.87 -24.97 -15.30
CA HIS A 88 -4.81 -26.07 -15.01
C HIS A 88 -5.94 -25.62 -14.09
N GLN A 89 -6.73 -24.63 -14.52
CA GLN A 89 -7.82 -24.03 -13.75
C GLN A 89 -8.99 -25.00 -13.46
N ASP A 90 -9.06 -26.14 -14.17
CA ASP A 90 -10.01 -27.23 -13.94
C ASP A 90 -9.65 -28.11 -12.74
N LYS A 91 -8.50 -27.89 -12.13
CA LYS A 91 -8.00 -28.62 -10.96
C LYS A 91 -7.91 -27.74 -9.73
N LYS A 92 -8.03 -28.36 -8.54
CA LYS A 92 -7.82 -27.73 -7.23
C LYS A 92 -6.57 -28.34 -6.58
N PHE A 93 -5.61 -27.52 -6.25
CA PHE A 93 -4.32 -27.94 -5.70
C PHE A 93 -4.29 -27.77 -4.19
N LEU A 94 -4.39 -28.90 -3.46
CA LEU A 94 -4.38 -28.92 -1.99
C LEU A 94 -2.93 -29.03 -1.49
N VAL A 95 -2.34 -27.92 -1.08
CA VAL A 95 -0.94 -27.85 -0.65
C VAL A 95 -0.82 -28.27 0.81
N THR A 96 0.05 -29.25 1.08
CA THR A 96 0.42 -29.61 2.47
C THR A 96 1.48 -28.67 3.03
N ARG A 97 1.82 -28.78 4.33
CA ARG A 97 2.93 -28.03 4.96
C ARG A 97 4.29 -28.51 4.43
N ILE A 98 4.53 -28.23 3.17
CA ILE A 98 5.71 -28.64 2.40
C ILE A 98 6.98 -28.14 3.09
N GLY A 99 7.97 -29.00 3.27
CA GLY A 99 9.25 -28.65 3.91
C GLY A 99 9.22 -28.58 5.43
N CYS A 100 8.06 -28.44 6.06
CA CYS A 100 7.94 -28.23 7.51
C CYS A 100 7.82 -29.54 8.32
N GLY A 101 8.03 -30.67 7.69
CA GLY A 101 8.07 -31.99 8.35
C GLY A 101 9.49 -32.54 8.40
N ILE A 102 9.75 -33.63 7.69
CA ILE A 102 11.04 -34.34 7.67
C ILE A 102 12.20 -33.48 7.20
N ALA A 103 11.96 -32.48 6.30
CA ALA A 103 12.98 -31.54 5.84
C ALA A 103 13.37 -30.48 6.90
N GLY A 104 12.58 -30.31 7.97
CA GLY A 104 12.93 -29.58 9.17
C GLY A 104 12.83 -28.04 9.09
N PHE A 105 12.27 -27.48 8.02
CA PHE A 105 12.05 -26.03 7.91
C PHE A 105 10.88 -25.57 8.78
N LYS A 106 10.91 -24.30 9.17
CA LYS A 106 9.80 -23.63 9.83
C LYS A 106 8.80 -23.06 8.82
N ASP A 107 7.56 -22.88 9.25
CA ASP A 107 6.52 -22.29 8.39
C ASP A 107 6.91 -20.89 7.90
N GLU A 108 7.55 -20.07 8.75
CA GLU A 108 8.02 -18.72 8.44
C GLU A 108 9.10 -18.69 7.33
N GLU A 109 9.82 -19.82 7.15
CA GLU A 109 10.85 -19.95 6.12
C GLU A 109 10.24 -20.36 4.76
N ILE A 110 9.22 -21.19 4.78
CA ILE A 110 8.62 -21.78 3.57
C ILE A 110 7.42 -20.99 3.06
N ALA A 111 6.55 -20.50 3.95
CA ALA A 111 5.34 -19.78 3.55
C ALA A 111 5.60 -18.59 2.60
N PRO A 112 6.65 -17.77 2.76
CA PRO A 112 6.93 -16.68 1.82
C PRO A 112 7.16 -17.12 0.38
N LEU A 113 7.63 -18.34 0.14
CA LEU A 113 7.79 -18.89 -1.21
C LEU A 113 6.44 -19.02 -1.94
N PHE A 114 5.35 -19.20 -1.20
CA PHE A 114 3.99 -19.37 -1.70
C PHE A 114 3.20 -18.05 -1.77
N LYS A 115 3.83 -16.88 -1.57
CA LYS A 115 3.14 -15.59 -1.64
C LYS A 115 2.33 -15.44 -2.95
N LYS A 116 2.93 -15.78 -4.10
CA LYS A 116 2.24 -15.75 -5.40
C LYS A 116 1.11 -16.78 -5.50
N ALA A 117 1.24 -17.93 -4.86
CA ALA A 117 0.21 -18.96 -4.84
C ALA A 117 -1.07 -18.50 -4.12
N ALA A 118 -0.94 -17.66 -3.09
CA ALA A 118 -2.07 -17.14 -2.34
C ALA A 118 -3.04 -16.28 -3.19
N THR A 119 -2.59 -15.79 -4.35
CA THR A 119 -3.41 -15.03 -5.29
C THR A 119 -3.96 -15.87 -6.45
N VAL A 120 -3.73 -17.19 -6.45
CA VAL A 120 -4.18 -18.10 -7.50
C VAL A 120 -5.37 -18.91 -6.96
N CYS A 121 -6.53 -18.71 -7.56
CA CYS A 121 -7.82 -19.17 -7.02
C CYS A 121 -7.97 -20.69 -6.87
N ASN A 122 -7.25 -21.49 -7.64
CA ASN A 122 -7.29 -22.94 -7.55
C ASN A 122 -6.17 -23.58 -6.72
N ILE A 123 -5.37 -22.77 -5.99
CA ILE A 123 -4.36 -23.23 -5.04
C ILE A 123 -4.87 -23.03 -3.60
N TYR A 124 -4.88 -24.10 -2.83
CA TYR A 124 -5.33 -24.15 -1.45
C TYR A 124 -4.12 -24.37 -0.54
N LEU A 125 -3.71 -23.32 0.17
CA LEU A 125 -2.55 -23.34 1.05
C LEU A 125 -2.89 -23.90 2.44
N PRO A 126 -1.93 -24.49 3.16
CA PRO A 126 -2.09 -24.74 4.59
C PRO A 126 -2.44 -23.44 5.33
N LYS A 127 -3.30 -23.55 6.34
CA LYS A 127 -3.71 -22.40 7.15
C LYS A 127 -2.51 -21.63 7.71
N GLU A 128 -1.50 -22.34 8.17
CA GLU A 128 -0.27 -21.77 8.71
C GLU A 128 0.47 -20.91 7.66
N PHE A 129 0.60 -21.40 6.43
CA PHE A 129 1.24 -20.65 5.36
C PHE A 129 0.43 -19.43 4.98
N PHE A 130 -0.88 -19.61 4.83
CA PHE A 130 -1.75 -18.50 4.47
C PHE A 130 -1.70 -17.39 5.54
N ASN A 131 -1.75 -17.74 6.82
CA ASN A 131 -1.70 -16.75 7.90
C ASN A 131 -0.42 -15.93 7.88
N ILE A 132 0.73 -16.58 7.66
CA ILE A 132 2.02 -15.88 7.55
C ILE A 132 2.04 -14.93 6.33
N ILE A 133 1.52 -15.39 5.18
CA ILE A 133 1.46 -14.59 3.95
C ILE A 133 0.49 -13.41 4.11
N ALA A 134 -0.67 -13.64 4.72
CA ALA A 134 -1.72 -12.63 4.86
C ALA A 134 -1.43 -11.60 5.97
N ALA A 135 -0.69 -11.98 7.01
CA ALA A 135 -0.46 -11.13 8.17
C ALA A 135 0.08 -9.72 7.85
N PRO A 136 1.03 -9.52 6.91
CA PRO A 136 1.49 -8.19 6.54
C PRO A 136 0.38 -7.31 5.92
N TYR A 137 -0.59 -7.91 5.23
CA TYR A 137 -1.66 -7.21 4.53
C TYR A 137 -2.88 -6.95 5.41
N LEU A 138 -3.10 -7.80 6.41
CA LEU A 138 -4.27 -7.79 7.28
C LEU A 138 -3.87 -7.40 8.70
N LYS A 139 -3.12 -6.29 8.84
CA LYS A 139 -2.58 -5.87 10.15
C LYS A 139 -3.65 -5.48 11.16
N HIS A 140 -4.76 -4.95 10.70
CA HIS A 140 -5.78 -4.40 11.58
C HIS A 140 -7.18 -4.75 11.08
N CYS A 141 -7.85 -5.59 11.82
CA CYS A 141 -9.28 -5.64 11.80
C CYS A 141 -9.77 -4.90 13.05
N PHE A 142 -10.48 -3.81 12.89
CA PHE A 142 -10.89 -2.99 14.03
C PHE A 142 -12.41 -2.97 14.24
N TYR A 143 -13.16 -3.64 13.37
CA TYR A 143 -14.59 -3.79 13.53
C TYR A 143 -15.03 -5.21 13.16
N TYR A 144 -15.87 -5.77 14.01
CA TYR A 144 -16.59 -7.00 13.77
C TYR A 144 -17.89 -6.95 14.58
N GLY A 145 -19.03 -7.03 13.89
CA GLY A 145 -20.33 -6.92 14.56
C GLY A 145 -21.50 -7.05 13.58
N LYS A 146 -22.71 -7.10 14.11
CA LYS A 146 -23.97 -7.20 13.34
C LYS A 146 -24.45 -5.84 12.82
N ASP A 147 -24.02 -4.76 13.42
CA ASP A 147 -24.46 -3.43 13.04
C ASP A 147 -23.69 -2.96 11.81
N ILE A 148 -24.39 -2.37 10.86
CA ILE A 148 -23.79 -1.78 9.67
C ILE A 148 -23.00 -0.54 10.09
N PRO A 149 -21.70 -0.43 9.80
CA PRO A 149 -20.94 0.79 10.04
C PRO A 149 -21.52 1.96 9.24
N GLU A 150 -21.58 3.15 9.84
CA GLU A 150 -22.15 4.36 9.21
C GLU A 150 -21.45 4.73 7.89
N ASP A 151 -20.21 4.36 7.73
CA ASP A 151 -19.35 4.68 6.60
C ASP A 151 -19.18 3.52 5.59
N CYS A 152 -19.97 2.45 5.70
CA CYS A 152 -19.81 1.30 4.81
C CYS A 152 -20.40 1.48 3.40
N GLY A 153 -21.04 2.62 3.11
CA GLY A 153 -21.69 2.87 1.82
C GLY A 153 -22.91 1.97 1.52
N ALA A 154 -23.36 1.18 2.49
CA ALA A 154 -24.52 0.34 2.33
C ALA A 154 -25.79 1.19 2.10
N HIS A 155 -26.57 0.84 1.09
CA HIS A 155 -27.77 1.60 0.74
C HIS A 155 -28.80 1.56 1.89
N VAL A 156 -29.29 2.73 2.25
CA VAL A 156 -30.37 2.90 3.20
C VAL A 156 -31.60 2.14 2.68
N GLY A 157 -32.09 1.17 3.46
CA GLY A 157 -33.32 0.44 3.16
C GLY A 157 -33.17 -1.08 3.00
N HIS A 158 -31.98 -1.63 3.03
CA HIS A 158 -31.79 -3.08 3.10
C HIS A 158 -31.59 -3.55 4.54
N GLN A 159 -32.40 -4.50 4.99
CA GLN A 159 -32.09 -5.23 6.22
C GLN A 159 -31.01 -6.26 5.90
N TYR A 160 -29.83 -6.08 6.49
CA TYR A 160 -28.73 -7.02 6.39
C TYR A 160 -28.74 -7.91 7.64
N GLU A 161 -28.91 -9.21 7.42
CA GLU A 161 -28.69 -10.22 8.44
C GLU A 161 -27.29 -10.77 8.28
N GLY A 162 -26.38 -10.49 9.24
CA GLY A 162 -25.01 -10.97 9.16
C GLY A 162 -24.01 -10.12 9.93
N TYR A 163 -22.78 -10.15 9.50
CA TYR A 163 -21.65 -9.50 10.14
C TYR A 163 -20.88 -8.61 9.18
N TRP A 164 -20.52 -7.41 9.63
CA TRP A 164 -19.60 -6.54 8.97
C TRP A 164 -18.22 -6.69 9.57
N VAL A 165 -17.22 -6.76 8.71
CA VAL A 165 -15.82 -6.83 9.11
C VAL A 165 -15.03 -5.82 8.31
N ARG A 166 -14.28 -4.99 8.99
CA ARG A 166 -13.43 -3.97 8.40
C ARG A 166 -11.97 -4.38 8.59
N PHE A 167 -11.24 -4.43 7.48
CA PHE A 167 -9.82 -4.71 7.44
C PHE A 167 -9.07 -3.47 7.03
N HIS A 168 -8.04 -3.10 7.79
CA HIS A 168 -7.01 -2.22 7.31
C HIS A 168 -5.95 -3.06 6.59
N LEU A 169 -5.80 -2.80 5.32
CA LEU A 169 -4.80 -3.45 4.49
C LEU A 169 -3.49 -2.71 4.62
N ASN A 170 -2.42 -3.45 4.84
CA ASN A 170 -1.09 -2.86 4.87
C ASN A 170 -0.62 -2.60 3.44
N ASN A 171 -0.05 -1.42 3.20
CA ASN A 171 0.22 -0.83 1.90
C ASN A 171 1.32 -1.46 1.06
N ASP A 172 1.75 -2.67 1.28
CA ASP A 172 2.83 -3.21 0.46
C ASP A 172 2.48 -3.34 -1.02
N ASP A 173 1.19 -3.31 -1.37
CA ASP A 173 0.83 -3.52 -2.76
C ASP A 173 -0.23 -2.58 -3.32
N TYR A 174 -0.75 -1.60 -2.68
CA TYR A 174 -1.72 -0.66 -3.23
C TYR A 174 -2.80 -0.13 -2.29
N LEU A 175 -2.84 1.13 -2.24
CA LEU A 175 -3.99 2.00 -2.45
C LEU A 175 -5.17 1.92 -1.51
N LEU A 176 -5.39 0.84 -0.80
CA LEU A 176 -6.49 0.80 0.12
C LEU A 176 -6.09 0.34 1.47
N ASN A 177 -6.30 1.24 2.34
CA ASN A 177 -6.09 1.01 3.75
C ASN A 177 -7.22 0.19 4.38
N GLU A 178 -8.30 -0.02 3.63
CA GLU A 178 -9.51 -0.56 4.22
C GLU A 178 -10.37 -1.33 3.22
N THR A 179 -10.81 -2.52 3.61
CA THR A 179 -11.83 -3.29 2.91
C THR A 179 -12.95 -3.60 3.87
N LEU A 180 -14.17 -3.29 3.47
CA LEU A 180 -15.38 -3.64 4.19
C LEU A 180 -15.94 -4.94 3.63
N CYS A 181 -16.16 -5.93 4.49
CA CYS A 181 -16.74 -7.21 4.12
C CYS A 181 -18.03 -7.43 4.90
N TYR A 182 -19.06 -7.85 4.19
CA TYR A 182 -20.32 -8.28 4.79
C TYR A 182 -20.49 -9.78 4.63
N ILE A 183 -20.86 -10.46 5.71
CA ILE A 183 -21.11 -11.89 5.72
C ILE A 183 -22.51 -12.11 6.26
N ARG A 184 -23.39 -12.60 5.40
CA ARG A 184 -24.76 -12.92 5.79
C ARG A 184 -24.81 -14.19 6.61
N GLU A 185 -25.52 -14.13 7.74
CA GLU A 185 -25.74 -15.29 8.60
C GLU A 185 -26.58 -16.33 7.88
N GLY A 186 -26.04 -17.54 7.73
CA GLY A 186 -26.74 -18.70 7.16
C GLY A 186 -26.72 -18.87 5.65
N LEU A 187 -26.43 -17.84 4.86
CA LEU A 187 -26.38 -17.89 3.39
C LEU A 187 -25.04 -17.52 2.78
N GLY A 188 -24.15 -16.94 3.56
CA GLY A 188 -22.79 -16.65 3.12
C GLY A 188 -22.68 -15.62 2.00
N ASP A 189 -23.46 -14.57 1.99
CA ASP A 189 -23.24 -13.45 1.06
C ASP A 189 -21.97 -12.70 1.47
N PHE A 190 -21.12 -12.46 0.50
CA PHE A 190 -19.93 -11.68 0.64
C PHE A 190 -19.98 -10.45 -0.26
N CYS A 191 -19.78 -9.30 0.31
CA CYS A 191 -19.69 -8.05 -0.41
C CYS A 191 -18.41 -7.34 -0.02
N ALA A 192 -17.48 -7.17 -0.94
CA ALA A 192 -16.25 -6.43 -0.74
C ALA A 192 -16.32 -5.08 -1.46
N ASP A 193 -15.73 -4.05 -0.86
CA ASP A 193 -15.56 -2.76 -1.51
C ASP A 193 -14.75 -2.89 -2.81
N ASP A 194 -15.23 -2.25 -3.89
CA ASP A 194 -14.61 -2.34 -5.22
C ASP A 194 -13.27 -1.60 -5.34
N GLY A 195 -12.88 -0.88 -4.32
CA GLY A 195 -11.63 -0.15 -4.32
C GLY A 195 -10.37 -0.97 -4.07
N VAL A 196 -10.46 -2.26 -3.67
CA VAL A 196 -9.30 -3.11 -3.38
C VAL A 196 -8.50 -3.42 -4.66
N PRO A 197 -7.17 -3.28 -4.67
CA PRO A 197 -6.32 -3.61 -5.81
C PRO A 197 -6.49 -5.06 -6.28
N ILE A 198 -6.24 -5.32 -7.56
CA ILE A 198 -6.42 -6.66 -8.15
C ILE A 198 -5.64 -7.73 -7.39
N SER A 199 -4.38 -7.49 -7.02
CA SER A 199 -3.56 -8.43 -6.24
C SER A 199 -4.14 -8.70 -4.86
N MET A 200 -4.63 -7.67 -4.20
CA MET A 200 -5.25 -7.78 -2.88
C MET A 200 -6.66 -8.37 -2.99
N LYS A 201 -7.46 -7.98 -4.01
CA LYS A 201 -8.72 -8.63 -4.32
C LYS A 201 -8.53 -10.13 -4.58
N ALA A 202 -7.48 -10.52 -5.30
CA ALA A 202 -7.18 -11.92 -5.55
C ALA A 202 -6.86 -12.68 -4.26
N LEU A 203 -6.10 -12.07 -3.35
CA LEU A 203 -5.79 -12.64 -2.04
C LEU A 203 -7.05 -12.82 -1.20
N LEU A 204 -7.89 -11.79 -1.13
CA LEU A 204 -9.15 -11.81 -0.39
C LEU A 204 -10.17 -12.72 -1.09
N TYR A 205 -10.24 -12.67 -2.42
CA TYR A 205 -11.10 -13.53 -3.22
C TYR A 205 -10.77 -15.01 -3.01
N ASN A 206 -9.49 -15.37 -3.10
CA ASN A 206 -9.04 -16.73 -2.84
C ASN A 206 -9.43 -17.19 -1.44
N ARG A 207 -9.46 -16.28 -0.48
CA ARG A 207 -9.78 -16.56 0.92
C ARG A 207 -11.29 -16.59 1.21
N PHE A 208 -12.04 -15.62 0.68
CA PHE A 208 -13.44 -15.40 1.04
C PHE A 208 -14.42 -15.74 -0.07
N CYS A 209 -14.15 -15.35 -1.31
CA CYS A 209 -15.10 -15.47 -2.40
C CYS A 209 -15.02 -16.80 -3.12
N HIS A 210 -13.87 -17.44 -3.16
CA HIS A 210 -13.70 -18.73 -3.81
C HIS A 210 -14.39 -19.87 -3.05
N TRP A 211 -14.84 -19.60 -1.92
CA TRP A 211 -15.73 -20.41 -1.13
C TRP A 211 -17.09 -20.63 -1.73
N GLY A 212 -17.41 -19.84 -2.71
CA GLY A 212 -18.76 -19.78 -3.13
C GLY A 212 -19.64 -19.47 -1.94
N TRP A 213 -19.35 -18.36 -1.24
CA TRP A 213 -20.18 -17.95 -0.12
C TRP A 213 -19.65 -18.51 1.24
N CYS A 214 -19.36 -17.63 2.14
CA CYS A 214 -19.04 -18.03 3.50
C CYS A 214 -20.19 -18.82 4.09
N GLU A 215 -20.00 -20.11 4.22
CA GLU A 215 -21.07 -21.03 4.60
C GLU A 215 -21.63 -20.72 5.99
N THR A 216 -20.80 -20.20 6.88
CA THR A 216 -21.25 -19.76 8.21
C THR A 216 -20.38 -18.61 8.76
N PRO A 217 -20.95 -17.72 9.60
CA PRO A 217 -20.19 -16.73 10.34
C PRO A 217 -19.10 -17.31 11.24
N ASP A 218 -19.32 -18.52 11.76
CA ASP A 218 -18.34 -19.20 12.61
C ASP A 218 -17.12 -19.66 11.84
N THR A 219 -17.26 -20.04 10.59
CA THR A 219 -16.14 -20.36 9.70
C THR A 219 -15.27 -19.11 9.44
N PHE A 220 -15.91 -17.98 9.18
CA PHE A 220 -15.21 -16.73 9.02
C PHE A 220 -14.54 -16.28 10.32
N ARG A 221 -15.23 -16.38 11.44
CA ARG A 221 -14.68 -16.09 12.76
C ARG A 221 -13.48 -16.95 13.08
N SER A 222 -13.56 -18.27 12.82
CA SER A 222 -12.45 -19.19 13.01
C SER A 222 -11.22 -18.82 12.20
N TRP A 223 -11.40 -18.40 10.95
CA TRP A 223 -10.32 -17.90 10.12
C TRP A 223 -9.75 -16.57 10.63
N TYR A 224 -10.61 -15.65 11.01
CA TYR A 224 -10.26 -14.36 11.55
C TYR A 224 -9.46 -14.47 12.85
N GLU A 225 -9.87 -15.34 13.75
CA GLU A 225 -9.17 -15.62 15.02
C GLU A 225 -7.86 -16.40 14.82
N ALA A 226 -7.70 -17.06 13.71
CA ALA A 226 -6.49 -17.80 13.39
C ALA A 226 -5.36 -16.94 12.83
N ILE A 227 -5.67 -15.78 12.29
CA ILE A 227 -4.69 -14.73 12.03
C ILE A 227 -4.55 -14.00 13.36
N ASP A 228 -3.39 -14.04 13.98
CA ASP A 228 -3.15 -13.41 15.30
C ASP A 228 -3.29 -11.89 15.19
N TYR A 229 -4.50 -11.41 15.37
CA TYR A 229 -4.82 -9.98 15.50
C TYR A 229 -4.81 -9.60 16.97
N THR A 230 -3.66 -9.66 17.62
CA THR A 230 -3.49 -9.24 19.01
C THR A 230 -3.95 -7.81 19.29
N ASN A 231 -4.26 -7.03 18.26
CA ASN A 231 -4.75 -5.66 18.31
C ASN A 231 -6.21 -5.50 17.88
N VAL A 232 -6.98 -6.58 17.76
CA VAL A 232 -8.42 -6.47 17.51
C VAL A 232 -9.09 -6.00 18.79
N THR A 233 -9.31 -4.71 18.89
CA THR A 233 -10.20 -4.17 19.92
C THR A 233 -11.63 -4.58 19.58
N ARG A 234 -12.14 -5.63 20.27
CA ARG A 234 -13.58 -5.79 20.40
C ARG A 234 -14.10 -4.49 21.00
N LYS A 235 -14.87 -3.71 20.26
CA LYS A 235 -15.62 -2.63 20.85
C LYS A 235 -16.67 -3.24 21.79
N SER A 236 -16.30 -3.46 23.06
CA SER A 236 -17.28 -3.38 24.12
C SER A 236 -17.70 -1.91 24.17
N SER A 237 -18.96 -1.64 24.46
CA SER A 237 -19.59 -0.32 24.62
C SER A 237 -19.07 0.47 25.83
N THR A 238 -17.77 0.61 25.95
CA THR A 238 -17.10 1.45 26.95
C THR A 238 -16.22 2.41 26.17
N THR A 239 -16.44 3.68 26.41
CA THR A 239 -15.70 4.86 25.95
C THR A 239 -14.24 4.53 25.62
N GLN A 240 -13.93 4.32 24.35
CA GLN A 240 -12.56 4.14 23.88
C GLN A 240 -11.81 5.46 24.03
N LYS A 241 -10.64 5.44 24.68
CA LYS A 241 -9.60 6.43 24.36
C LYS A 241 -9.32 6.31 22.86
N LYS A 242 -9.59 7.39 22.10
CA LYS A 242 -9.14 7.52 20.69
C LYS A 242 -7.65 7.17 20.68
N SER A 243 -7.21 6.34 19.73
CA SER A 243 -5.78 6.15 19.49
C SER A 243 -5.17 7.53 19.24
N ASP A 244 -4.08 7.84 19.89
CA ASP A 244 -3.40 9.12 19.69
C ASP A 244 -2.77 9.24 18.28
N TYR A 245 -2.76 8.14 17.50
CA TYR A 245 -2.19 8.07 16.16
C TYR A 245 -3.13 7.41 15.16
N LEU A 246 -3.11 7.91 13.91
CA LEU A 246 -3.82 7.39 12.74
C LEU A 246 -2.79 6.91 11.71
N TYR A 247 -3.18 5.93 10.88
CA TYR A 247 -2.43 5.65 9.66
C TYR A 247 -2.49 6.85 8.72
N CYS A 248 -1.36 7.17 8.07
CA CYS A 248 -1.29 8.29 7.16
C CYS A 248 -1.97 7.92 5.83
N PRO A 249 -3.16 8.48 5.50
CA PRO A 249 -3.72 8.31 4.17
C PRO A 249 -2.80 8.93 3.12
N MET A 250 -2.77 8.37 1.90
CA MET A 250 -1.76 8.63 0.87
C MET A 250 -1.36 10.09 0.69
N LEU A 251 -2.30 11.00 0.53
CA LEU A 251 -1.99 12.40 0.24
C LEU A 251 -1.99 13.30 1.46
N ILE A 252 -2.53 12.83 2.58
CA ILE A 252 -2.68 13.69 3.76
C ILE A 252 -1.33 14.13 4.32
N GLY A 253 -0.30 13.32 4.17
CA GLY A 253 1.04 13.69 4.57
C GLY A 253 1.56 14.95 3.84
N ALA A 254 1.32 15.03 2.53
CA ALA A 254 1.66 16.24 1.75
C ALA A 254 0.82 17.44 2.18
N VAL A 255 -0.48 17.25 2.31
CA VAL A 255 -1.43 18.30 2.69
C VAL A 255 -1.12 18.91 4.07
N LEU A 256 -0.86 18.05 5.06
CA LEU A 256 -0.50 18.52 6.40
C LEU A 256 0.87 19.19 6.43
N GLY A 257 1.79 18.74 5.58
CA GLY A 257 3.10 19.37 5.41
C GLY A 257 2.99 20.77 4.81
N ASP A 258 2.21 20.91 3.73
CA ASP A 258 1.85 22.19 3.11
C ASP A 258 1.24 23.14 4.15
N MET A 259 0.15 22.73 4.82
CA MET A 259 -0.51 23.53 5.84
C MET A 259 0.46 23.97 6.95
N ALA A 260 1.26 23.04 7.46
CA ALA A 260 2.20 23.34 8.55
C ALA A 260 3.26 24.36 8.14
N GLY A 261 3.67 24.36 6.86
CA GLY A 261 4.63 25.32 6.32
C GLY A 261 4.04 26.68 5.97
N SER A 262 2.73 26.75 5.68
CA SER A 262 2.05 27.86 5.04
C SER A 262 2.26 29.25 5.68
N ILE A 263 2.36 29.33 7.00
CA ILE A 263 2.59 30.60 7.71
C ILE A 263 4.07 30.97 7.83
N TYR A 264 4.96 30.07 7.46
CA TYR A 264 6.42 30.23 7.54
C TYR A 264 7.08 30.48 6.17
N GLU A 265 6.35 30.40 5.07
CA GLU A 265 6.85 30.61 3.71
C GLU A 265 7.58 31.96 3.59
N PHE A 266 6.94 33.04 4.02
CA PHE A 266 7.50 34.40 4.00
C PHE A 266 7.94 34.91 5.38
N ASN A 267 7.87 34.04 6.41
CA ASN A 267 8.29 34.34 7.77
C ASN A 267 9.23 33.24 8.28
N PRO A 268 10.49 33.21 7.84
CA PRO A 268 11.41 32.11 8.11
C PRO A 268 11.56 31.78 9.60
N HIS A 269 11.37 30.52 9.94
CA HIS A 269 11.49 30.01 11.31
C HIS A 269 12.74 29.14 11.43
N LYS A 270 13.59 29.38 12.45
CA LYS A 270 14.89 28.70 12.62
C LYS A 270 14.95 27.79 13.86
N SER A 271 13.78 27.42 14.39
CA SER A 271 13.66 26.53 15.54
C SER A 271 12.75 25.36 15.22
N THR A 272 13.00 24.21 15.82
CA THR A 272 12.11 23.04 15.78
C THR A 272 10.92 23.17 16.73
N ASP A 273 10.86 24.22 17.53
CA ASP A 273 9.69 24.54 18.37
C ASP A 273 8.60 25.22 17.52
N VAL A 274 7.79 24.39 16.89
CA VAL A 274 6.74 24.78 15.94
C VAL A 274 5.41 24.23 16.42
N ASP A 275 4.37 25.08 16.50
CA ASP A 275 3.00 24.60 16.67
C ASP A 275 2.44 24.15 15.31
N LEU A 276 2.40 22.85 15.08
CA LEU A 276 1.89 22.25 13.83
C LEU A 276 0.36 22.37 13.66
N LYS A 277 -0.34 22.99 14.60
CA LYS A 277 -1.79 23.20 14.59
C LYS A 277 -2.17 24.65 14.86
N ASP A 278 -1.31 25.58 14.50
CA ASP A 278 -1.64 27.01 14.58
C ASP A 278 -2.88 27.31 13.71
N LYS A 279 -3.82 28.04 14.30
CA LYS A 279 -5.11 28.32 13.66
C LYS A 279 -5.00 29.16 12.38
N SER A 280 -3.91 29.90 12.19
CA SER A 280 -3.62 30.70 11.00
C SER A 280 -3.10 29.88 9.82
N MET A 281 -2.62 28.65 10.04
CA MET A 281 -2.24 27.73 8.97
C MET A 281 -3.44 27.41 8.09
N ASP A 282 -3.23 27.30 6.79
CA ASP A 282 -4.22 26.87 5.81
C ASP A 282 -3.52 26.18 4.63
N TYR A 283 -4.29 25.51 3.77
CA TYR A 283 -3.75 24.90 2.57
C TYR A 283 -3.35 25.97 1.54
N THR A 284 -2.29 25.67 0.80
CA THR A 284 -1.77 26.55 -0.26
C THR A 284 -2.06 25.99 -1.66
N ASP A 285 -1.44 26.56 -2.69
CA ASP A 285 -1.50 26.01 -4.04
C ASP A 285 -0.82 24.61 -4.16
N ASP A 286 0.07 24.28 -3.24
CA ASP A 286 0.67 22.93 -3.13
C ASP A 286 -0.40 21.85 -2.95
N THR A 287 -1.30 22.02 -2.00
CA THR A 287 -2.44 21.12 -1.83
C THR A 287 -3.34 21.08 -3.05
N ILE A 288 -3.71 22.24 -3.60
CA ILE A 288 -4.62 22.29 -4.76
C ILE A 288 -4.02 21.60 -5.98
N MET A 289 -2.71 21.78 -6.23
CA MET A 289 -2.05 21.11 -7.34
C MET A 289 -1.76 19.62 -7.08
N THR A 290 -1.53 19.23 -5.84
CA THR A 290 -1.49 17.82 -5.42
C THR A 290 -2.81 17.12 -5.72
N ILE A 291 -3.95 17.74 -5.38
CA ILE A 291 -5.29 17.23 -5.71
C ILE A 291 -5.52 17.21 -7.22
N ALA A 292 -5.07 18.19 -7.96
CA ALA A 292 -5.18 18.19 -9.43
C ALA A 292 -4.42 17.02 -10.08
N VAL A 293 -3.25 16.69 -9.56
CA VAL A 293 -2.48 15.52 -10.04
C VAL A 293 -3.16 14.22 -9.63
N ALA A 294 -3.71 14.13 -8.43
CA ALA A 294 -4.49 12.96 -7.99
C ALA A 294 -5.74 12.76 -8.86
N ASP A 295 -6.49 13.83 -9.16
CA ASP A 295 -7.65 13.80 -10.08
C ASP A 295 -7.23 13.25 -11.46
N TRP A 296 -6.12 13.73 -11.99
CA TRP A 296 -5.58 13.21 -13.24
C TRP A 296 -5.24 11.71 -13.18
N ILE A 297 -4.52 11.26 -12.14
CA ILE A 297 -4.13 9.86 -11.97
C ILE A 297 -5.37 8.95 -11.91
N LEU A 298 -6.39 9.35 -11.18
CA LEU A 298 -7.60 8.55 -10.97
C LEU A 298 -8.51 8.51 -12.21
N ASN A 299 -8.63 9.61 -12.94
CA ASN A 299 -9.66 9.77 -13.97
C ASN A 299 -9.12 9.71 -15.41
N ASP A 300 -7.81 9.88 -15.65
CA ASP A 300 -7.18 9.68 -16.97
C ASP A 300 -6.36 8.40 -17.00
N LYS A 301 -6.98 7.27 -17.32
CA LYS A 301 -6.32 5.95 -17.37
C LYS A 301 -5.10 5.88 -18.30
N LEU A 302 -4.97 6.78 -19.27
CA LEU A 302 -3.83 6.86 -20.20
C LEU A 302 -2.75 7.81 -19.68
N HIS A 303 -3.03 8.54 -18.61
CA HIS A 303 -2.16 9.55 -18.01
C HIS A 303 -1.59 10.50 -19.07
N THR A 304 -2.48 11.12 -19.84
CA THR A 304 -2.10 12.03 -20.94
C THR A 304 -1.70 13.40 -20.39
N LYS A 305 -0.75 14.07 -21.07
CA LYS A 305 -0.42 15.47 -20.72
C LYS A 305 -1.62 16.41 -20.87
N LYS A 306 -2.50 16.14 -21.84
CA LYS A 306 -3.73 16.92 -22.05
C LYS A 306 -4.69 16.76 -20.85
N GLY A 307 -4.88 15.54 -20.36
CA GLY A 307 -5.70 15.29 -19.16
C GLY A 307 -5.14 15.99 -17.93
N LEU A 308 -3.82 15.91 -17.72
CA LEU A 308 -3.16 16.62 -16.61
C LEU A 308 -3.38 18.15 -16.68
N VAL A 309 -3.16 18.75 -17.87
CA VAL A 309 -3.41 20.19 -18.08
C VAL A 309 -4.85 20.55 -17.73
N ALA A 310 -5.82 19.74 -18.19
CA ALA A 310 -7.24 19.98 -17.89
C ALA A 310 -7.53 19.88 -16.40
N CYS A 311 -6.99 18.89 -15.68
CA CYS A 311 -7.14 18.76 -14.23
C CYS A 311 -6.52 19.94 -13.48
N MET A 312 -5.28 20.33 -13.81
CA MET A 312 -4.60 21.48 -13.17
C MET A 312 -5.36 22.77 -13.39
N GLN A 313 -5.85 23.04 -14.61
CA GLN A 313 -6.65 24.23 -14.91
C GLN A 313 -8.02 24.19 -14.21
N LYS A 314 -8.66 23.00 -14.16
CA LYS A 314 -9.93 22.81 -13.44
C LYS A 314 -9.78 23.19 -11.97
N TRP A 315 -8.82 22.62 -11.27
CA TRP A 315 -8.62 22.84 -9.84
C TRP A 315 -8.05 24.25 -9.54
N GLY A 316 -7.08 24.73 -10.31
CA GLY A 316 -6.53 26.07 -10.14
C GLY A 316 -7.55 27.18 -10.39
N ARG A 317 -8.46 27.03 -11.36
CA ARG A 317 -9.56 27.98 -11.61
C ARG A 317 -10.67 27.89 -10.56
N ARG A 318 -10.87 26.72 -9.97
CA ARG A 318 -11.84 26.52 -8.88
C ARG A 318 -11.37 27.16 -7.57
N TYR A 319 -10.07 27.14 -7.32
CA TYR A 319 -9.41 27.75 -6.15
C TYR A 319 -8.43 28.83 -6.59
N PRO A 320 -8.91 29.99 -7.06
CA PRO A 320 -8.04 30.99 -7.70
C PRO A 320 -7.18 31.78 -6.72
N HIS A 321 -7.46 31.71 -5.43
CA HIS A 321 -6.81 32.49 -4.37
C HIS A 321 -6.50 31.61 -3.14
N PRO A 322 -5.68 30.54 -3.28
CA PRO A 322 -5.21 29.81 -2.10
C PRO A 322 -4.28 30.70 -1.26
N MET A 323 -3.99 30.30 -0.02
CA MET A 323 -2.96 30.94 0.77
C MET A 323 -1.61 30.89 0.02
N GLY A 324 -0.74 31.88 0.14
CA GLY A 324 0.52 31.97 -0.59
C GLY A 324 0.39 32.42 -2.07
N ALA A 325 -0.75 32.10 -2.71
CA ALA A 325 -1.09 32.31 -4.10
C ALA A 325 -0.22 31.54 -5.11
N TYR A 326 -0.72 31.39 -6.33
CA TYR A 326 0.06 30.76 -7.42
C TYR A 326 1.20 31.65 -7.88
N GLY A 327 2.36 31.08 -8.13
CA GLY A 327 3.47 31.80 -8.76
C GLY A 327 3.06 32.45 -10.08
N ASN A 328 3.64 33.61 -10.39
CA ASN A 328 3.18 34.49 -11.47
C ASN A 328 3.09 33.80 -12.85
N MET A 329 4.12 33.06 -13.25
CA MET A 329 4.10 32.31 -14.54
C MET A 329 3.04 31.21 -14.54
N PHE A 330 2.87 30.51 -13.43
CA PHE A 330 1.85 29.47 -13.32
C PHE A 330 0.43 30.04 -13.32
N SER A 331 0.21 31.17 -12.68
CA SER A 331 -1.07 31.90 -12.70
C SER A 331 -1.46 32.34 -14.13
N GLN A 332 -0.51 32.76 -14.95
CA GLN A 332 -0.74 33.03 -16.38
C GLN A 332 -1.07 31.75 -17.15
N TRP A 333 -0.32 30.69 -16.89
CA TRP A 333 -0.53 29.39 -17.51
C TRP A 333 -1.94 28.82 -17.19
N LEU A 334 -2.41 28.93 -15.95
CA LEU A 334 -3.76 28.50 -15.55
C LEU A 334 -4.87 29.21 -16.33
N ARG A 335 -4.67 30.51 -16.68
CA ARG A 335 -5.66 31.33 -17.40
C ARG A 335 -5.61 31.18 -18.91
N SER A 336 -4.54 30.62 -19.44
CA SER A 336 -4.35 30.42 -20.89
C SER A 336 -5.31 29.39 -21.48
N ASP A 337 -5.86 29.66 -22.65
CA ASP A 337 -6.65 28.70 -23.43
C ASP A 337 -5.80 27.67 -24.17
N ALA A 338 -4.51 27.96 -24.37
CA ALA A 338 -3.52 27.09 -24.99
C ALA A 338 -2.22 27.06 -24.17
N PRO A 339 -2.27 26.55 -22.92
CA PRO A 339 -1.12 26.56 -22.03
C PRO A 339 0.03 25.72 -22.57
N LYS A 340 1.23 26.27 -22.53
CA LYS A 340 2.46 25.61 -22.96
C LYS A 340 3.47 25.55 -21.81
N PRO A 341 4.35 24.54 -21.79
CA PRO A 341 5.47 24.55 -20.85
C PRO A 341 6.32 25.82 -21.02
N TYR A 342 6.82 26.32 -19.88
CA TYR A 342 7.58 27.58 -19.84
C TYR A 342 8.99 27.42 -19.25
N ASN A 343 9.54 26.23 -19.35
CA ASN A 343 10.92 25.88 -18.97
C ASN A 343 11.29 26.25 -17.53
N SER A 344 10.33 26.11 -16.60
CA SER A 344 10.56 26.37 -15.18
C SER A 344 11.48 25.29 -14.57
N TRP A 345 12.35 25.72 -13.67
CA TRP A 345 13.12 24.87 -12.74
C TRP A 345 12.62 25.01 -11.29
N GLY A 346 11.52 25.71 -11.09
CA GLY A 346 10.89 25.92 -9.79
C GLY A 346 10.44 24.61 -9.14
N ASN A 347 10.28 24.66 -7.83
CA ASN A 347 9.88 23.51 -6.99
C ASN A 347 8.41 23.10 -7.18
N GLY A 348 7.60 23.89 -7.89
CA GLY A 348 6.20 23.62 -8.20
C GLY A 348 5.94 22.31 -8.97
N SER A 349 6.95 21.69 -9.58
CA SER A 349 6.83 20.33 -10.13
C SER A 349 6.97 19.24 -9.07
N ALA A 350 7.80 19.48 -8.04
CA ALA A 350 8.06 18.56 -6.96
C ALA A 350 6.95 18.57 -5.89
N MET A 351 6.43 19.74 -5.54
CA MET A 351 5.40 19.93 -4.53
C MET A 351 4.14 19.09 -4.79
N ARG A 352 3.70 19.05 -6.06
CA ARG A 352 2.43 18.45 -6.48
C ARG A 352 2.51 16.97 -6.86
N VAL A 353 3.71 16.37 -6.87
CA VAL A 353 3.92 15.05 -7.50
C VAL A 353 3.63 13.87 -6.56
N SER A 354 3.24 14.13 -5.32
CA SER A 354 3.06 13.09 -4.29
C SER A 354 2.13 11.97 -4.74
N ALA A 355 0.99 12.28 -5.38
CA ALA A 355 0.08 11.26 -5.92
C ALA A 355 0.76 10.29 -6.88
N VAL A 356 1.73 10.73 -7.66
CA VAL A 356 2.50 9.87 -8.57
C VAL A 356 3.37 8.88 -7.80
N GLY A 357 3.98 9.32 -6.69
CA GLY A 357 4.78 8.46 -5.80
C GLY A 357 3.97 7.31 -5.19
N PHE A 358 2.67 7.52 -5.01
CA PHE A 358 1.77 6.50 -4.45
C PHE A 358 1.09 5.59 -5.49
N ALA A 359 0.94 6.02 -6.74
CA ALA A 359 -0.01 5.42 -7.68
C ALA A 359 0.50 4.22 -8.49
N PHE A 360 1.79 3.97 -8.58
CA PHE A 360 2.35 2.99 -9.53
C PHE A 360 3.20 1.91 -8.87
N ASP A 361 3.28 0.75 -9.50
CA ASP A 361 3.87 -0.49 -8.95
C ASP A 361 5.36 -0.61 -9.12
N THR A 362 5.94 0.19 -10.00
CA THR A 362 7.37 0.15 -10.27
C THR A 362 7.97 1.53 -10.20
N LEU A 363 9.19 1.60 -9.69
CA LEU A 363 9.95 2.84 -9.60
C LEU A 363 10.17 3.46 -10.99
N GLU A 364 10.41 2.63 -12.01
CA GLU A 364 10.61 3.10 -13.39
C GLU A 364 9.35 3.81 -13.91
N LEU A 365 8.16 3.22 -13.74
CA LEU A 365 6.90 3.83 -14.16
C LEU A 365 6.60 5.09 -13.36
N THR A 366 6.83 5.07 -12.05
CA THR A 366 6.70 6.23 -11.16
C THR A 366 7.54 7.40 -11.67
N MET A 367 8.83 7.19 -11.93
CA MET A 367 9.72 8.23 -12.46
C MET A 367 9.31 8.72 -13.86
N LYS A 368 8.84 7.80 -14.72
CA LYS A 368 8.33 8.14 -16.07
C LYS A 368 7.09 9.04 -16.01
N ILE A 369 6.17 8.75 -15.11
CA ILE A 369 4.95 9.56 -14.92
C ILE A 369 5.25 10.88 -14.20
N ALA A 370 6.17 10.88 -13.22
CA ALA A 370 6.65 12.10 -12.59
C ALA A 370 7.28 13.09 -13.60
N LYS A 371 8.11 12.58 -14.52
CA LYS A 371 8.61 13.36 -15.66
C LYS A 371 7.46 13.96 -16.47
N LYS A 372 6.47 13.16 -16.85
CA LYS A 372 5.30 13.62 -17.61
C LYS A 372 4.50 14.68 -16.82
N CYS A 373 4.39 14.53 -15.49
CA CYS A 373 3.74 15.48 -14.60
C CYS A 373 4.47 16.84 -14.56
N ALA A 374 5.80 16.83 -14.54
CA ALA A 374 6.60 18.06 -14.57
C ALA A 374 6.50 18.79 -15.92
N GLU A 375 6.63 18.05 -17.04
CA GLU A 375 6.82 18.57 -18.39
C GLU A 375 5.70 19.49 -18.92
N VAL A 376 4.52 19.51 -18.30
CA VAL A 376 3.42 20.39 -18.74
C VAL A 376 3.66 21.87 -18.38
N THR A 377 4.59 22.13 -17.46
CA THR A 377 4.99 23.47 -16.99
C THR A 377 6.50 23.58 -16.81
N HIS A 378 7.08 22.64 -16.06
CA HIS A 378 8.47 22.60 -15.59
C HIS A 378 9.29 21.61 -16.45
N ASN A 379 9.44 21.93 -17.74
CA ASN A 379 10.17 21.09 -18.68
C ASN A 379 11.69 21.36 -18.71
N HIS A 380 12.20 22.20 -17.81
CA HIS A 380 13.63 22.33 -17.53
C HIS A 380 14.18 21.05 -16.90
N PRO A 381 15.43 20.62 -17.19
CA PRO A 381 16.01 19.41 -16.57
C PRO A 381 15.91 19.37 -15.05
N GLU A 382 16.18 20.49 -14.34
CA GLU A 382 16.08 20.54 -12.88
C GLU A 382 14.63 20.43 -12.39
N GLY A 383 13.65 21.02 -13.09
CA GLY A 383 12.24 20.85 -12.74
C GLY A 383 11.74 19.41 -12.91
N ILE A 384 12.19 18.71 -13.97
CA ILE A 384 11.91 17.29 -14.17
C ILE A 384 12.59 16.44 -13.09
N LYS A 385 13.87 16.72 -12.83
CA LYS A 385 14.70 16.03 -11.84
C LYS A 385 14.06 16.10 -10.44
N GLY A 386 13.63 17.30 -10.01
CA GLY A 386 12.99 17.48 -8.71
C GLY A 386 11.72 16.66 -8.54
N ALA A 387 10.83 16.67 -9.54
CA ALA A 387 9.62 15.86 -9.54
C ALA A 387 9.92 14.34 -9.49
N GLN A 388 10.91 13.89 -10.29
CA GLN A 388 11.30 12.47 -10.30
C GLN A 388 11.93 12.04 -8.96
N ALA A 389 12.79 12.86 -8.37
CA ALA A 389 13.43 12.57 -7.10
C ALA A 389 12.40 12.48 -5.96
N THR A 390 11.45 13.43 -5.89
CA THR A 390 10.37 13.43 -4.90
C THR A 390 9.47 12.19 -5.05
N ALA A 391 9.00 11.90 -6.26
CA ALA A 391 8.15 10.73 -6.51
C ALA A 391 8.89 9.41 -6.21
N ALA A 392 10.18 9.32 -6.55
CA ALA A 392 11.01 8.15 -6.24
C ALA A 392 11.20 7.96 -4.74
N ALA A 393 11.47 9.03 -3.98
CA ALA A 393 11.60 8.97 -2.53
C ALA A 393 10.30 8.49 -1.86
N ILE A 394 9.14 8.99 -2.31
CA ILE A 394 7.82 8.54 -1.82
C ILE A 394 7.59 7.07 -2.17
N PHE A 395 7.86 6.66 -3.42
CA PHE A 395 7.74 5.27 -3.85
C PHE A 395 8.59 4.33 -2.99
N MET A 396 9.87 4.65 -2.82
CA MET A 396 10.79 3.85 -2.01
C MET A 396 10.38 3.79 -0.54
N ALA A 397 9.95 4.92 0.02
CA ALA A 397 9.46 5.01 1.39
C ALA A 397 8.26 4.08 1.62
N ARG A 398 7.24 4.13 0.75
CA ARG A 398 6.03 3.30 0.88
C ARG A 398 6.26 1.82 0.58
N THR A 399 7.29 1.49 -0.18
CA THR A 399 7.65 0.09 -0.52
C THR A 399 8.67 -0.54 0.44
N GLY A 400 8.97 0.14 1.55
CA GLY A 400 9.73 -0.43 2.65
C GLY A 400 11.25 -0.25 2.54
N SER A 401 11.73 0.63 1.66
CA SER A 401 13.16 0.97 1.62
C SER A 401 13.57 1.70 2.89
N THR A 402 14.78 1.42 3.36
CA THR A 402 15.39 2.14 4.48
C THR A 402 15.78 3.57 4.08
N LYS A 403 15.96 4.45 5.06
CA LYS A 403 16.43 5.82 4.83
C LYS A 403 17.78 5.85 4.10
N ASP A 404 18.68 4.92 4.41
CA ASP A 404 20.00 4.83 3.77
C ASP A 404 19.88 4.39 2.29
N GLU A 405 18.95 3.48 1.98
CA GLU A 405 18.68 3.10 0.59
C GLU A 405 18.07 4.25 -0.20
N ILE A 406 17.14 5.01 0.39
CA ILE A 406 16.57 6.22 -0.22
C ILE A 406 17.66 7.26 -0.44
N ARG A 407 18.47 7.56 0.58
CA ARG A 407 19.60 8.51 0.50
C ARG A 407 20.53 8.14 -0.65
N ARG A 408 20.99 6.89 -0.68
CA ARG A 408 21.90 6.39 -1.70
C ARG A 408 21.30 6.50 -3.09
N PHE A 409 20.09 5.99 -3.30
CA PHE A 409 19.44 6.01 -4.60
C PHE A 409 19.25 7.43 -5.12
N ILE A 410 18.74 8.34 -4.30
CA ILE A 410 18.49 9.73 -4.70
C ILE A 410 19.81 10.44 -5.00
N SER A 411 20.87 10.24 -4.18
CA SER A 411 22.17 10.86 -4.42
C SER A 411 22.81 10.34 -5.71
N GLU A 412 22.82 9.03 -5.94
CA GLU A 412 23.45 8.40 -7.11
C GLU A 412 22.69 8.71 -8.41
N THR A 413 21.33 8.70 -8.37
CA THR A 413 20.51 8.86 -9.56
C THR A 413 20.36 10.33 -9.97
N PHE A 414 20.23 11.22 -8.99
CA PHE A 414 19.91 12.63 -9.24
C PHE A 414 21.05 13.57 -8.91
N GLY A 415 22.13 13.11 -8.30
CA GLY A 415 23.29 13.93 -7.95
C GLY A 415 23.01 14.93 -6.85
N TYR A 416 22.01 14.72 -5.99
CA TYR A 416 21.77 15.54 -4.81
C TYR A 416 22.71 15.16 -3.67
N ASP A 417 23.33 16.16 -3.01
CA ASP A 417 24.11 15.93 -1.80
C ASP A 417 23.19 15.81 -0.58
N LEU A 418 22.91 14.58 -0.18
CA LEU A 418 22.10 14.24 0.99
C LEU A 418 22.95 13.83 2.22
N ASN A 419 24.26 14.12 2.23
CA ASN A 419 25.14 13.75 3.35
C ASN A 419 25.24 14.86 4.41
N ARG A 420 24.52 15.96 4.23
CA ARG A 420 24.38 17.04 5.21
C ARG A 420 23.25 16.72 6.17
N SER A 421 23.25 17.31 7.34
CA SER A 421 22.14 17.28 8.30
C SER A 421 21.35 18.58 8.31
N CYS A 422 20.13 18.53 8.89
CA CYS A 422 19.34 19.76 9.11
C CYS A 422 20.12 20.80 9.96
N ASP A 423 20.95 20.35 10.89
CA ASP A 423 21.74 21.24 11.73
C ASP A 423 22.86 21.95 10.94
N ASP A 424 23.45 21.27 9.94
CA ASP A 424 24.43 21.88 9.02
C ASP A 424 23.77 22.92 8.10
N ILE A 425 22.55 22.67 7.67
CA ILE A 425 21.82 23.49 6.69
C ILE A 425 21.19 24.72 7.35
N ARG A 426 20.55 24.56 8.50
CA ARG A 426 19.71 25.57 9.17
C ARG A 426 20.35 26.95 9.33
N PRO A 427 21.66 27.09 9.69
CA PRO A 427 22.26 28.39 9.93
C PRO A 427 22.34 29.29 8.68
N THR A 428 22.46 28.69 7.49
CA THR A 428 22.78 29.42 6.25
C THR A 428 21.69 29.34 5.18
N TYR A 429 20.81 28.36 5.27
CA TYR A 429 19.73 28.16 4.28
C TYR A 429 18.65 29.25 4.43
N GLY A 430 18.05 29.61 3.33
CA GLY A 430 16.96 30.61 3.26
C GLY A 430 15.97 30.22 2.17
N PHE A 431 15.07 31.17 1.84
CA PHE A 431 14.06 30.94 0.81
C PHE A 431 14.73 30.61 -0.55
N ASP A 432 14.38 29.48 -1.12
CA ASP A 432 14.77 29.04 -2.45
C ASP A 432 13.60 28.31 -3.12
N GLY A 433 12.99 28.91 -4.13
CA GLY A 433 11.87 28.35 -4.89
C GLY A 433 12.29 27.43 -6.04
N SER A 434 13.57 27.02 -6.11
CA SER A 434 14.06 26.10 -7.15
C SER A 434 14.01 24.64 -6.71
N CYS A 435 13.84 23.71 -7.66
CA CYS A 435 13.92 22.29 -7.35
C CYS A 435 15.26 21.88 -6.72
N GLN A 436 16.37 22.41 -7.24
CA GLN A 436 17.71 22.06 -6.77
C GLN A 436 18.02 22.61 -5.37
N GLY A 437 17.34 23.67 -4.95
CA GLY A 437 17.51 24.24 -3.60
C GLY A 437 16.49 23.69 -2.60
N THR A 438 15.30 23.29 -3.04
CA THR A 438 14.20 22.84 -2.17
C THR A 438 14.19 21.32 -1.94
N VAL A 439 14.30 20.54 -3.02
CA VAL A 439 14.07 19.08 -2.95
C VAL A 439 15.09 18.34 -2.09
N PRO A 440 16.42 18.56 -2.22
CA PRO A 440 17.38 17.87 -1.36
C PRO A 440 17.19 18.21 0.12
N GLU A 441 16.92 19.48 0.48
CA GLU A 441 16.71 19.92 1.86
C GLU A 441 15.44 19.29 2.47
N SER A 442 14.37 19.18 1.68
CA SER A 442 13.14 18.49 2.09
C SER A 442 13.38 17.00 2.35
N ILE A 443 14.18 16.34 1.52
CA ILE A 443 14.54 14.93 1.70
C ILE A 443 15.42 14.76 2.92
N ILE A 444 16.40 15.64 3.16
CA ILE A 444 17.27 15.62 4.35
C ILE A 444 16.43 15.77 5.62
N ALA A 445 15.44 16.66 5.65
CA ALA A 445 14.55 16.82 6.81
C ALA A 445 13.81 15.52 7.14
N PHE A 446 13.35 14.77 6.12
CA PHE A 446 12.82 13.44 6.33
C PHE A 446 13.89 12.44 6.80
N LEU A 447 15.07 12.44 6.21
CA LEU A 447 16.13 11.48 6.54
C LEU A 447 16.61 11.62 7.99
N ASP A 448 16.65 12.84 8.52
CA ASP A 448 17.06 13.12 9.90
C ASP A 448 15.97 12.87 10.94
N SER A 449 14.71 12.81 10.53
CA SER A 449 13.56 12.73 11.42
C SER A 449 13.41 11.37 12.09
N LYS A 450 12.71 11.31 13.21
CA LYS A 450 12.36 10.08 13.95
C LYS A 450 10.88 9.68 13.78
N ASP A 451 10.03 10.62 13.43
CA ASP A 451 8.61 10.42 13.20
C ASP A 451 8.07 11.52 12.25
N TYR A 452 6.77 11.48 11.96
CA TYR A 452 6.12 12.40 11.04
C TYR A 452 6.16 13.85 11.51
N GLU A 453 5.84 14.12 12.80
CA GLU A 453 5.86 15.48 13.34
C GLU A 453 7.29 16.05 13.38
N ASP A 454 8.25 15.21 13.76
CA ASP A 454 9.65 15.60 13.78
C ASP A 454 10.15 15.98 12.37
N ALA A 455 9.72 15.24 11.33
CA ALA A 455 10.03 15.57 9.95
C ALA A 455 9.53 16.98 9.56
N LEU A 456 8.29 17.32 9.91
CA LEU A 456 7.74 18.64 9.63
C LEU A 456 8.45 19.73 10.45
N ARG A 457 8.74 19.49 11.73
CA ARG A 457 9.47 20.43 12.58
C ARG A 457 10.88 20.71 12.07
N LEU A 458 11.60 19.67 11.72
CA LEU A 458 12.92 19.80 11.09
C LEU A 458 12.85 20.57 9.78
N CYS A 459 11.91 20.23 8.91
CA CYS A 459 11.70 20.88 7.63
C CYS A 459 11.44 22.40 7.79
N ILE A 460 10.45 22.79 8.59
CA ILE A 460 10.09 24.19 8.84
C ILE A 460 11.27 24.96 9.46
N SER A 461 12.03 24.28 10.35
CA SER A 461 13.18 24.90 11.03
C SER A 461 14.33 25.28 10.10
N LEU A 462 14.33 24.81 8.85
CA LEU A 462 15.32 25.23 7.86
C LEU A 462 15.08 26.67 7.39
N GLY A 463 13.82 27.15 7.43
CA GLY A 463 13.45 28.52 7.10
C GLY A 463 13.59 28.81 5.60
N GLY A 464 13.23 27.86 4.76
CA GLY A 464 13.13 28.00 3.30
C GLY A 464 11.71 28.30 2.85
N ASP A 465 11.36 27.81 1.66
CA ASP A 465 10.01 27.76 1.08
C ASP A 465 9.20 26.68 1.84
N ALA A 466 8.64 27.06 2.98
CA ALA A 466 8.30 26.14 4.04
C ALA A 466 7.06 25.28 3.73
N ASP A 467 6.09 25.77 2.99
CA ASP A 467 4.90 25.04 2.53
C ASP A 467 5.28 23.98 1.49
N THR A 468 6.02 24.35 0.45
CA THR A 468 6.54 23.40 -0.54
C THR A 468 7.48 22.37 0.09
N MET A 469 8.42 22.79 0.92
CA MET A 469 9.30 21.87 1.64
C MET A 469 8.49 20.93 2.54
N GLY A 470 7.48 21.47 3.22
CA GLY A 470 6.54 20.75 4.06
C GLY A 470 5.74 19.70 3.27
N ALA A 471 5.20 20.09 2.10
CA ALA A 471 4.48 19.18 1.21
C ALA A 471 5.34 17.98 0.76
N ILE A 472 6.58 18.25 0.34
CA ILE A 472 7.55 17.22 -0.09
C ILE A 472 7.94 16.32 1.09
N THR A 473 8.40 16.91 2.20
CA THR A 473 8.84 16.19 3.41
C THR A 473 7.69 15.39 4.00
N GLY A 474 6.52 16.00 4.12
CA GLY A 474 5.32 15.37 4.66
C GLY A 474 4.82 14.20 3.82
N ALA A 475 4.90 14.30 2.48
CA ALA A 475 4.57 13.17 1.60
C ALA A 475 5.51 11.97 1.81
N ILE A 476 6.82 12.21 1.89
CA ILE A 476 7.83 11.15 2.08
C ILE A 476 7.72 10.56 3.48
N ALA A 477 7.63 11.40 4.52
CA ALA A 477 7.49 10.97 5.91
C ALA A 477 6.19 10.21 6.14
N GLY A 478 5.07 10.69 5.56
CA GLY A 478 3.79 10.00 5.60
C GLY A 478 3.85 8.60 4.98
N ALA A 479 4.52 8.47 3.84
CA ALA A 479 4.75 7.19 3.17
C ALA A 479 5.65 6.24 3.99
N TYR A 480 6.68 6.78 4.63
CA TYR A 480 7.68 5.99 5.37
C TYR A 480 7.17 5.55 6.74
N TYR A 481 6.71 6.49 7.55
CA TYR A 481 6.25 6.20 8.92
C TYR A 481 4.86 5.60 8.95
N ASN A 482 4.06 5.90 7.93
CA ASN A 482 2.68 5.44 7.79
C ASN A 482 1.83 5.65 9.07
N LYS A 483 2.18 6.66 9.85
CA LYS A 483 1.50 7.05 11.09
C LYS A 483 1.60 8.56 11.27
N LEU A 484 0.49 9.17 11.65
CA LEU A 484 0.45 10.57 12.04
C LEU A 484 -0.48 10.75 13.26
N PRO A 485 -0.28 11.79 14.08
CA PRO A 485 -1.17 12.07 15.20
C PRO A 485 -2.59 12.36 14.74
N TYR A 486 -3.56 11.69 15.38
CA TYR A 486 -4.98 11.90 15.06
C TYR A 486 -5.39 13.37 15.14
N THR A 487 -4.90 14.10 16.15
CA THR A 487 -5.21 15.52 16.33
C THR A 487 -4.67 16.41 15.19
N LEU A 488 -3.55 16.05 14.60
CA LEU A 488 -3.00 16.75 13.43
C LEU A 488 -3.82 16.45 12.18
N TYR A 489 -4.20 15.20 11.99
CA TYR A 489 -5.12 14.78 10.92
C TYR A 489 -6.46 15.53 11.02
N GLU A 490 -7.10 15.50 12.19
CA GLU A 490 -8.38 16.17 12.44
C GLU A 490 -8.29 17.68 12.18
N PHE A 491 -7.18 18.31 12.59
CA PHE A 491 -6.91 19.71 12.32
C PHE A 491 -6.88 20.00 10.81
N GLY A 492 -6.08 19.25 10.05
CA GLY A 492 -5.94 19.48 8.61
C GLY A 492 -7.21 19.17 7.82
N ILE A 493 -7.86 18.04 8.10
CA ILE A 493 -9.11 17.67 7.42
C ILE A 493 -10.20 18.74 7.63
N ASN A 494 -10.31 19.30 8.84
CA ASN A 494 -11.33 20.30 9.12
C ASN A 494 -11.13 21.61 8.33
N LYS A 495 -9.92 21.90 7.87
CA LYS A 495 -9.62 23.07 7.04
C LYS A 495 -9.87 22.87 5.55
N LEU A 496 -9.87 21.63 5.09
CA LEU A 496 -10.11 21.36 3.68
C LEU A 496 -11.58 21.63 3.27
N PRO A 497 -11.81 22.12 2.04
CA PRO A 497 -13.15 22.24 1.46
C PRO A 497 -13.84 20.88 1.31
N ASP A 498 -15.16 20.87 1.43
CA ASP A 498 -15.98 19.64 1.35
C ASP A 498 -15.84 18.88 0.05
N ASP A 499 -15.62 19.54 -1.06
CA ASP A 499 -15.43 18.89 -2.36
C ASP A 499 -14.05 18.24 -2.50
N ILE A 500 -13.05 18.70 -1.74
CA ILE A 500 -11.77 18.00 -1.60
C ILE A 500 -11.96 16.79 -0.70
N LYS A 501 -12.65 16.92 0.44
CA LYS A 501 -12.91 15.81 1.38
C LYS A 501 -13.72 14.67 0.77
N LYS A 502 -14.74 14.98 -0.06
CA LYS A 502 -15.67 14.00 -0.64
C LYS A 502 -15.10 13.19 -1.80
N ASN A 503 -14.06 13.66 -2.43
CA ASN A 503 -13.38 12.90 -3.46
C ASN A 503 -12.43 11.90 -2.81
N ASN A 504 -12.44 10.68 -3.29
CA ASN A 504 -11.72 9.54 -2.68
C ASN A 504 -10.20 9.62 -2.94
N TRP A 505 -9.56 10.68 -2.38
CA TRP A 505 -8.12 10.96 -2.54
C TRP A 505 -7.24 10.16 -1.58
N GLY A 506 -7.84 9.21 -0.82
CA GLY A 506 -7.15 8.49 0.24
C GLY A 506 -7.03 9.28 1.55
N PHE A 507 -7.93 10.24 1.76
CA PHE A 507 -8.04 10.99 3.02
C PHE A 507 -8.86 10.23 4.07
#